data_dd0d167191de5ca5baec21d01294beea
#
_entry.id   dd0d167191de5ca5baec21d01294beea
#
_cell.length_a   1.000
_cell.length_b   1.000
_cell.length_c   1.000
_cell.angle_alpha   90.00
_cell.angle_beta   90.00
_cell.angle_gamma   90.00
#
_symmetry.space_group_name_H-M   'P 1'
#
loop_
_entity.id
_entity.type
_entity.pdbx_description
1 polymer ?
#
loop_
_entity_poly.entity_id
_entity_poly.type
_entity_poly.pdbx_seq_one_letter_code
_entity_poly.pdbx_strand_id
1 'polypeptide(L)'
;PVMPFFRAMDINLLSSVSETFPYSILEGVCAGCATICSDVGGMPELIDTGENGYIFPVGDDKRLAEYLVRLGNDAELRQKFADALYEKASRDFSRDKMCERQMENYRHLLARFHRPKNERESIVICGAYGRGNAGDDAILEAIVQEMRQLDPERTICVMSRRPKETRLIYRTNAIYTFNVFSVLRKFRHAALYINGGGSLMQDVTSTRSIWYYCYTLYAAKKRGCKVMMYGCGIGPINRPGNRR
;
A
#
# COMPACT_ATOMS: atom_id res chain seq x y z
N PRO A 1 0.40 21.49 4.53
CA PRO A 1 1.32 21.26 3.41
C PRO A 1 2.70 20.93 3.95
N VAL A 2 3.28 19.79 3.57
CA VAL A 2 4.61 19.32 4.04
C VAL A 2 5.75 19.78 3.12
N MET A 3 5.45 20.08 1.84
CA MET A 3 6.45 20.44 0.83
C MET A 3 7.38 21.60 1.18
N PRO A 4 6.92 22.69 1.87
CA PRO A 4 7.85 23.74 2.28
C PRO A 4 8.96 23.26 3.21
N PHE A 5 8.68 22.27 4.07
CA PHE A 5 9.69 21.68 4.96
C PHE A 5 10.70 20.86 4.15
N PHE A 6 10.23 20.03 3.22
CA PHE A 6 11.14 19.25 2.35
C PHE A 6 12.02 20.15 1.49
N ARG A 7 11.49 21.27 0.96
CA ARG A 7 12.29 22.21 0.17
C ARG A 7 13.34 22.99 0.97
N ALA A 8 13.22 23.00 2.29
CA ALA A 8 14.20 23.62 3.17
C ALA A 8 15.31 22.65 3.62
N MET A 9 15.22 21.36 3.22
CA MET A 9 16.20 20.32 3.57
C MET A 9 17.13 20.03 2.40
N ASP A 10 18.40 19.77 2.70
CA ASP A 10 19.39 19.29 1.74
C ASP A 10 19.41 17.77 1.63
N ILE A 11 19.14 17.09 2.73
CA ILE A 11 19.19 15.63 2.86
C ILE A 11 17.91 15.12 3.47
N ASN A 12 17.25 14.19 2.79
CA ASN A 12 16.10 13.44 3.32
C ASN A 12 16.59 12.14 3.94
N LEU A 13 16.38 11.98 5.25
CA LEU A 13 16.80 10.81 6.02
C LEU A 13 15.62 10.01 6.50
N LEU A 14 15.62 8.70 6.23
CA LEU A 14 14.69 7.73 6.78
C LEU A 14 15.44 6.61 7.51
N SER A 15 15.30 6.54 8.83
CA SER A 15 15.95 5.53 9.68
C SER A 15 14.96 4.50 10.26
N SER A 16 13.86 4.26 9.55
CA SER A 16 12.82 3.32 9.99
C SER A 16 13.35 1.89 10.07
N VAL A 17 12.83 1.13 11.03
CA VAL A 17 13.13 -0.31 11.18
C VAL A 17 12.18 -1.20 10.40
N SER A 18 11.10 -0.64 9.89
CA SER A 18 10.08 -1.35 9.10
C SER A 18 9.24 -0.34 8.32
N GLU A 19 9.22 -0.50 7.01
CA GLU A 19 8.38 0.25 6.07
C GLU A 19 7.84 -0.68 4.99
N THR A 20 6.86 -0.20 4.23
CA THR A 20 6.51 -0.82 2.95
C THR A 20 7.07 0.00 1.80
N PHE A 21 6.53 1.20 1.60
CA PHE A 21 7.04 2.20 0.68
C PHE A 21 6.65 3.59 1.21
N PRO A 22 7.51 4.29 1.95
CA PRO A 22 7.16 5.54 2.63
C PRO A 22 7.04 6.70 1.65
N TYR A 23 5.91 7.40 1.69
CA TYR A 23 5.67 8.59 0.87
C TYR A 23 6.66 9.72 1.18
N SER A 24 7.15 9.82 2.40
CA SER A 24 8.16 10.83 2.80
C SER A 24 9.41 10.78 1.94
N ILE A 25 9.78 9.61 1.42
CA ILE A 25 10.89 9.50 0.48
C ILE A 25 10.53 10.14 -0.86
N LEU A 26 9.35 9.82 -1.42
CA LEU A 26 8.91 10.44 -2.68
C LEU A 26 8.71 11.95 -2.56
N GLU A 27 8.21 12.42 -1.42
CA GLU A 27 8.07 13.85 -1.14
C GLU A 27 9.43 14.56 -1.10
N GLY A 28 10.44 13.94 -0.47
CA GLY A 28 11.81 14.43 -0.48
C GLY A 28 12.43 14.43 -1.89
N VAL A 29 12.18 13.38 -2.67
CA VAL A 29 12.58 13.31 -4.09
C VAL A 29 11.97 14.44 -4.91
N CYS A 30 10.66 14.69 -4.76
CA CYS A 30 9.96 15.78 -5.43
C CYS A 30 10.45 17.17 -4.99
N ALA A 31 11.06 17.28 -3.82
CA ALA A 31 11.65 18.51 -3.30
C ALA A 31 13.11 18.70 -3.72
N GLY A 32 13.74 17.72 -4.36
CA GLY A 32 15.14 17.77 -4.78
C GLY A 32 16.14 17.42 -3.67
N CYS A 33 15.72 16.65 -2.64
CA CYS A 33 16.61 16.24 -1.57
C CYS A 33 17.42 15.00 -1.95
N ALA A 34 18.72 15.01 -1.65
CA ALA A 34 19.51 13.77 -1.62
C ALA A 34 18.97 12.84 -0.52
N THR A 35 18.90 11.54 -0.77
CA THR A 35 18.22 10.61 0.13
C THR A 35 19.18 9.58 0.73
N ILE A 36 19.06 9.39 2.05
CA ILE A 36 19.67 8.30 2.81
C ILE A 36 18.53 7.53 3.49
N CYS A 37 18.46 6.22 3.35
CA CYS A 37 17.46 5.43 4.05
C CYS A 37 17.99 4.10 4.56
N SER A 38 17.30 3.53 5.55
CA SER A 38 17.53 2.17 6.00
C SER A 38 17.08 1.15 4.94
N ASP A 39 17.71 -0.03 4.94
CA ASP A 39 17.37 -1.16 4.07
C ASP A 39 16.08 -1.83 4.55
N VAL A 40 14.94 -1.23 4.19
CA VAL A 40 13.60 -1.71 4.58
C VAL A 40 12.59 -1.58 3.44
N GLY A 41 11.69 -2.54 3.36
CA GLY A 41 10.55 -2.51 2.43
C GLY A 41 10.97 -2.36 0.97
N GLY A 42 10.35 -1.42 0.27
CA GLY A 42 10.61 -1.14 -1.14
C GLY A 42 11.76 -0.18 -1.41
N MET A 43 12.55 0.20 -0.40
CA MET A 43 13.66 1.16 -0.58
C MET A 43 14.72 0.66 -1.56
N PRO A 44 15.14 -0.62 -1.55
CA PRO A 44 16.09 -1.14 -2.54
C PRO A 44 15.58 -1.14 -3.98
N GLU A 45 14.26 -1.02 -4.20
CA GLU A 45 13.72 -0.88 -5.55
C GLU A 45 13.91 0.56 -6.10
N LEU A 46 13.89 1.54 -5.21
CA LEU A 46 13.99 2.97 -5.57
C LEU A 46 15.42 3.47 -5.57
N ILE A 47 16.24 3.09 -4.56
CA ILE A 47 17.56 3.64 -4.34
C ILE A 47 18.65 2.62 -4.69
N ASP A 48 19.49 3.00 -5.62
CA ASP A 48 20.74 2.30 -5.97
C ASP A 48 21.89 2.98 -5.23
N THR A 49 22.43 2.29 -4.22
CA THR A 49 23.46 2.86 -3.33
C THR A 49 24.70 3.32 -4.06
N GLY A 50 25.02 4.61 -3.93
CA GLY A 50 26.17 5.26 -4.56
C GLY A 50 25.90 5.80 -5.96
N GLU A 51 24.73 5.56 -6.52
CA GLU A 51 24.30 6.09 -7.83
C GLU A 51 23.27 7.23 -7.69
N ASN A 52 22.21 7.00 -6.90
CA ASN A 52 21.13 7.95 -6.70
C ASN A 52 20.72 8.18 -5.24
N GLY A 53 21.51 7.66 -4.30
CA GLY A 53 21.28 7.78 -2.87
C GLY A 53 22.10 6.79 -2.08
N TYR A 54 21.81 6.65 -0.78
CA TYR A 54 22.43 5.66 0.08
C TYR A 54 21.41 4.84 0.85
N ILE A 55 21.64 3.52 0.89
CA ILE A 55 20.93 2.58 1.77
C ILE A 55 21.93 2.04 2.80
N PHE A 56 21.53 2.01 4.07
CA PHE A 56 22.29 1.42 5.15
C PHE A 56 21.51 0.33 5.89
N PRO A 57 22.18 -0.72 6.42
CA PRO A 57 21.53 -1.75 7.21
C PRO A 57 20.87 -1.18 8.46
N VAL A 58 19.70 -1.71 8.83
CA VAL A 58 19.02 -1.28 10.06
C VAL A 58 19.92 -1.45 11.27
N GLY A 59 20.12 -0.36 12.03
CA GLY A 59 20.97 -0.35 13.23
C GLY A 59 22.46 -0.11 12.93
N ASP A 60 22.86 0.13 11.69
CA ASP A 60 24.25 0.48 11.35
C ASP A 60 24.48 2.00 11.44
N ASP A 61 24.60 2.51 12.66
CA ASP A 61 24.79 3.93 12.94
C ASP A 61 26.10 4.46 12.33
N LYS A 62 27.13 3.62 12.23
CA LYS A 62 28.43 4.01 11.67
C LYS A 62 28.31 4.32 10.19
N ARG A 63 27.66 3.44 9.44
CA ARG A 63 27.44 3.64 8.02
C ARG A 63 26.53 4.83 7.73
N LEU A 64 25.50 5.00 8.56
CA LEU A 64 24.65 6.19 8.49
C LEU A 64 25.47 7.47 8.69
N ALA A 65 26.33 7.50 9.71
CA ALA A 65 27.19 8.65 10.00
C ALA A 65 28.16 8.94 8.84
N GLU A 66 28.79 7.91 8.26
CA GLU A 66 29.65 8.03 7.08
C GLU A 66 28.92 8.68 5.88
N TYR A 67 27.70 8.22 5.59
CA TYR A 67 26.90 8.75 4.49
C TYR A 67 26.43 10.19 4.75
N LEU A 68 26.04 10.51 5.99
CA LEU A 68 25.70 11.88 6.37
C LEU A 68 26.87 12.84 6.22
N VAL A 69 28.05 12.45 6.72
CA VAL A 69 29.28 13.28 6.57
C VAL A 69 29.63 13.46 5.09
N ARG A 70 29.53 12.40 4.30
CA ARG A 70 29.83 12.45 2.87
C ARG A 70 28.90 13.39 2.12
N LEU A 71 27.59 13.24 2.28
CA LEU A 71 26.61 14.12 1.63
C LEU A 71 26.63 15.53 2.25
N GLY A 72 26.91 15.68 3.54
CA GLY A 72 27.01 16.98 4.19
C GLY A 72 28.12 17.85 3.61
N ASN A 73 29.24 17.25 3.25
CA ASN A 73 30.45 17.95 2.75
C ASN A 73 30.49 18.08 1.23
N ASP A 74 29.67 17.40 0.47
CA ASP A 74 29.72 17.34 -0.99
C ASP A 74 28.38 17.77 -1.61
N ALA A 75 28.29 19.06 -1.94
CA ALA A 75 27.08 19.64 -2.54
C ALA A 75 26.83 19.13 -3.98
N GLU A 76 27.91 18.87 -4.73
CA GLU A 76 27.79 18.37 -6.10
C GLU A 76 27.25 16.92 -6.09
N LEU A 77 27.74 16.10 -5.17
CA LEU A 77 27.22 14.74 -4.97
C LEU A 77 25.75 14.74 -4.53
N ARG A 78 25.37 15.66 -3.62
CA ARG A 78 23.96 15.81 -3.23
C ARG A 78 23.07 16.10 -4.44
N GLN A 79 23.46 17.08 -5.24
CA GLN A 79 22.69 17.46 -6.44
C GLN A 79 22.62 16.31 -7.44
N LYS A 80 23.74 15.66 -7.71
CA LYS A 80 23.81 14.49 -8.60
C LYS A 80 22.85 13.39 -8.15
N PHE A 81 22.83 13.06 -6.85
CA PHE A 81 21.94 12.02 -6.31
C PHE A 81 20.48 12.44 -6.39
N ALA A 82 20.16 13.69 -6.05
CA ALA A 82 18.80 14.21 -6.13
C ALA A 82 18.26 14.13 -7.55
N ASP A 83 19.03 14.55 -8.54
CA ASP A 83 18.65 14.52 -9.95
C ASP A 83 18.44 13.09 -10.45
N ALA A 84 19.40 12.19 -10.18
CA ALA A 84 19.32 10.80 -10.61
C ALA A 84 18.13 10.06 -9.94
N LEU A 85 17.89 10.34 -8.66
CA LEU A 85 16.76 9.76 -7.93
C LEU A 85 15.42 10.30 -8.44
N TYR A 86 15.35 11.59 -8.75
CA TYR A 86 14.15 12.20 -9.33
C TYR A 86 13.81 11.60 -10.70
N GLU A 87 14.81 11.42 -11.57
CA GLU A 87 14.62 10.77 -12.86
C GLU A 87 14.09 9.35 -12.72
N LYS A 88 14.71 8.53 -11.86
CA LYS A 88 14.27 7.15 -11.60
C LYS A 88 12.85 7.13 -11.01
N ALA A 89 12.57 7.95 -10.01
CA ALA A 89 11.26 8.01 -9.36
C ALA A 89 10.17 8.48 -10.35
N SER A 90 10.43 9.49 -11.14
CA SER A 90 9.49 10.00 -12.15
C SER A 90 9.19 8.99 -13.25
N ARG A 91 10.20 8.23 -13.68
CA ARG A 91 10.06 7.20 -14.69
C ARG A 91 9.30 5.97 -14.20
N ASP A 92 9.65 5.44 -13.01
CA ASP A 92 9.24 4.12 -12.57
C ASP A 92 8.19 4.14 -11.45
N PHE A 93 8.13 5.22 -10.66
CA PHE A 93 7.29 5.36 -9.46
C PHE A 93 6.32 6.54 -9.54
N SER A 94 6.11 7.13 -10.72
CA SER A 94 5.12 8.18 -10.90
C SER A 94 3.70 7.66 -10.63
N ARG A 95 2.82 8.57 -10.17
CA ARG A 95 1.41 8.27 -9.96
C ARG A 95 0.76 7.68 -11.22
N ASP A 96 1.08 8.23 -12.38
CA ASP A 96 0.48 7.81 -13.64
C ASP A 96 0.93 6.39 -14.01
N LYS A 97 2.21 6.05 -13.85
CA LYS A 97 2.72 4.68 -14.01
C LYS A 97 2.07 3.70 -13.04
N MET A 98 1.91 4.10 -11.80
CA MET A 98 1.22 3.29 -10.80
C MET A 98 -0.23 3.03 -11.24
N CYS A 99 -0.95 4.08 -11.64
CA CYS A 99 -2.32 3.96 -12.11
C CYS A 99 -2.43 3.08 -13.37
N GLU A 100 -1.56 3.26 -14.36
CA GLU A 100 -1.52 2.42 -15.56
C GLU A 100 -1.35 0.94 -15.24
N ARG A 101 -0.34 0.57 -14.45
CA ARG A 101 -0.11 -0.82 -14.01
C ARG A 101 -1.31 -1.40 -13.26
N GLN A 102 -1.96 -0.58 -12.44
CA GLN A 102 -3.15 -0.98 -11.71
C GLN A 102 -4.34 -1.21 -12.62
N MET A 103 -4.58 -0.29 -13.55
CA MET A 103 -5.64 -0.43 -14.54
C MET A 103 -5.44 -1.65 -15.43
N GLU A 104 -4.20 -1.95 -15.79
CA GLU A 104 -3.88 -3.15 -16.55
C GLU A 104 -4.18 -4.42 -15.75
N ASN A 105 -3.78 -4.47 -14.48
CA ASN A 105 -4.11 -5.57 -13.58
C ASN A 105 -5.63 -5.76 -13.43
N TYR A 106 -6.40 -4.66 -13.31
CA TYR A 106 -7.86 -4.72 -13.26
C TYR A 106 -8.47 -5.23 -14.57
N ARG A 107 -7.99 -4.74 -15.72
CA ARG A 107 -8.45 -5.22 -17.03
C ARG A 107 -8.19 -6.71 -17.21
N HIS A 108 -6.99 -7.18 -16.84
CA HIS A 108 -6.65 -8.60 -16.84
C HIS A 108 -7.55 -9.44 -15.95
N LEU A 109 -7.85 -8.95 -14.75
CA LEU A 109 -8.75 -9.62 -13.82
C LEU A 109 -10.17 -9.69 -14.40
N LEU A 110 -10.69 -8.58 -14.90
CA LEU A 110 -12.05 -8.50 -15.46
C LEU A 110 -12.20 -9.29 -16.75
N ALA A 111 -11.19 -9.32 -17.62
CA ALA A 111 -11.19 -10.13 -18.84
C ALA A 111 -11.28 -11.65 -18.54
N ARG A 112 -10.77 -12.08 -17.37
CA ARG A 112 -10.93 -13.46 -16.88
C ARG A 112 -12.31 -13.73 -16.26
N PHE A 113 -13.11 -12.69 -16.00
CA PHE A 113 -14.48 -12.79 -15.53
C PHE A 113 -15.44 -12.91 -16.71
N HIS A 114 -15.42 -14.02 -17.46
CA HIS A 114 -16.58 -14.40 -18.25
C HIS A 114 -17.73 -14.65 -17.26
N ARG A 115 -18.70 -13.72 -17.22
CA ARG A 115 -19.90 -13.87 -16.38
C ARG A 115 -20.68 -15.11 -16.83
N PRO A 116 -20.82 -16.15 -16.03
CA PRO A 116 -22.04 -16.92 -16.11
C PRO A 116 -23.17 -15.97 -15.63
N LYS A 117 -24.26 -15.90 -16.39
CA LYS A 117 -25.36 -14.93 -16.25
C LYS A 117 -26.12 -14.97 -14.91
N ASN A 118 -25.76 -15.79 -13.96
CA ASN A 118 -26.40 -15.92 -12.64
C ASN A 118 -25.37 -16.14 -11.55
N GLU A 119 -25.38 -15.34 -10.51
CA GLU A 119 -25.12 -15.65 -9.09
C GLU A 119 -24.12 -14.80 -8.32
N ARG A 120 -23.16 -14.07 -8.90
CA ARG A 120 -22.19 -13.32 -8.07
C ARG A 120 -21.95 -11.92 -8.62
N GLU A 121 -22.63 -10.93 -8.02
CA GLU A 121 -22.66 -9.56 -8.57
C GLU A 121 -21.94 -8.53 -7.70
N SER A 122 -21.42 -8.91 -6.54
CA SER A 122 -20.86 -7.93 -5.63
C SER A 122 -19.33 -8.05 -5.52
N ILE A 123 -18.70 -6.91 -5.19
CA ILE A 123 -17.31 -6.83 -4.76
C ILE A 123 -17.31 -6.61 -3.25
N VAL A 124 -16.50 -7.36 -2.52
CA VAL A 124 -16.28 -7.15 -1.09
C VAL A 124 -14.86 -6.63 -0.89
N ILE A 125 -14.73 -5.48 -0.22
CA ILE A 125 -13.44 -4.83 0.05
C ILE A 125 -13.17 -4.90 1.55
N CYS A 126 -12.00 -5.38 1.95
CA CYS A 126 -11.52 -5.48 3.32
C CYS A 126 -10.17 -4.78 3.47
N GLY A 127 -10.01 -4.06 4.56
CA GLY A 127 -8.79 -3.37 4.95
C GLY A 127 -8.90 -2.83 6.37
N ALA A 128 -8.01 -1.93 6.76
CA ALA A 128 -8.04 -1.32 8.08
C ALA A 128 -9.03 -0.12 8.18
N TYR A 129 -10.12 -0.15 7.42
CA TYR A 129 -11.04 0.96 7.20
C TYR A 129 -11.90 1.31 8.41
N GLY A 130 -12.27 2.60 8.48
CA GLY A 130 -13.08 3.17 9.55
C GLY A 130 -12.34 3.32 10.88
N ARG A 131 -11.03 3.49 10.83
CA ARG A 131 -10.17 3.80 11.98
C ARG A 131 -9.74 5.27 12.02
N GLY A 132 -10.05 6.05 10.98
CA GLY A 132 -9.60 7.43 10.83
C GLY A 132 -8.13 7.53 10.40
N ASN A 133 -7.63 6.54 9.68
CA ASN A 133 -6.31 6.57 9.05
C ASN A 133 -6.46 7.09 7.61
N ALA A 134 -5.95 8.29 7.36
CA ALA A 134 -6.08 8.97 6.08
C ALA A 134 -5.46 8.17 4.91
N GLY A 135 -4.39 7.41 5.15
CA GLY A 135 -3.76 6.57 4.13
C GLY A 135 -4.66 5.40 3.71
N ASP A 136 -5.24 4.69 4.68
CA ASP A 136 -6.16 3.59 4.40
C ASP A 136 -7.44 4.10 3.72
N ASP A 137 -7.94 5.27 4.15
CA ASP A 137 -9.13 5.90 3.60
C ASP A 137 -8.90 6.36 2.15
N ALA A 138 -7.73 6.92 1.82
CA ALA A 138 -7.35 7.30 0.45
C ALA A 138 -7.26 6.07 -0.48
N ILE A 139 -6.69 4.97 0.01
CA ILE A 139 -6.62 3.72 -0.76
C ILE A 139 -8.03 3.16 -1.01
N LEU A 140 -8.92 3.19 0.00
CA LEU A 140 -10.30 2.76 -0.16
C LEU A 140 -11.02 3.59 -1.22
N GLU A 141 -10.85 4.91 -1.17
CA GLU A 141 -11.46 5.83 -2.13
C GLU A 141 -11.00 5.50 -3.56
N ALA A 142 -9.70 5.33 -3.77
CA ALA A 142 -9.14 4.95 -5.06
C ALA A 142 -9.74 3.63 -5.57
N ILE A 143 -9.79 2.58 -4.73
CA ILE A 143 -10.38 1.29 -5.12
C ILE A 143 -11.86 1.46 -5.50
N VAL A 144 -12.63 2.21 -4.73
CA VAL A 144 -14.07 2.41 -4.99
C VAL A 144 -14.30 3.19 -6.28
N GLN A 145 -13.51 4.23 -6.54
CA GLN A 145 -13.59 5.04 -7.76
C GLN A 145 -13.26 4.18 -9.00
N GLU A 146 -12.15 3.46 -8.96
CA GLU A 146 -11.73 2.59 -10.07
C GLU A 146 -12.76 1.47 -10.35
N MET A 147 -13.26 0.82 -9.31
CA MET A 147 -14.28 -0.21 -9.49
C MET A 147 -15.57 0.32 -10.11
N ARG A 148 -15.98 1.56 -9.80
CA ARG A 148 -17.14 2.20 -10.44
C ARG A 148 -16.90 2.58 -11.87
N GLN A 149 -15.69 3.00 -12.24
CA GLN A 149 -15.36 3.29 -13.62
C GLN A 149 -15.35 2.02 -14.47
N LEU A 150 -14.84 0.92 -13.92
CA LEU A 150 -14.72 -0.34 -14.62
C LEU A 150 -16.06 -1.11 -14.75
N ASP A 151 -16.89 -1.06 -13.73
CA ASP A 151 -18.18 -1.75 -13.68
C ASP A 151 -19.18 -0.98 -12.80
N PRO A 152 -19.85 0.06 -13.36
CA PRO A 152 -20.77 0.94 -12.61
C PRO A 152 -21.94 0.22 -11.95
N GLU A 153 -22.40 -0.88 -12.57
CA GLU A 153 -23.57 -1.66 -12.11
C GLU A 153 -23.22 -2.60 -10.94
N ARG A 154 -21.94 -2.78 -10.66
CA ARG A 154 -21.52 -3.73 -9.65
C ARG A 154 -21.64 -3.20 -8.24
N THR A 155 -22.32 -3.96 -7.40
CA THR A 155 -22.49 -3.60 -5.99
C THR A 155 -21.17 -3.75 -5.22
N ILE A 156 -20.72 -2.67 -4.56
CA ILE A 156 -19.54 -2.66 -3.69
C ILE A 156 -19.99 -2.74 -2.24
N CYS A 157 -19.35 -3.62 -1.47
CA CYS A 157 -19.56 -3.78 -0.03
C CYS A 157 -18.22 -3.68 0.73
N VAL A 158 -18.08 -2.68 1.58
CA VAL A 158 -16.86 -2.44 2.37
C VAL A 158 -16.99 -3.05 3.77
N MET A 159 -15.97 -3.77 4.19
CA MET A 159 -15.81 -4.22 5.58
C MET A 159 -15.14 -3.10 6.38
N SER A 160 -15.87 -2.49 7.32
CA SER A 160 -15.42 -1.30 8.05
C SER A 160 -15.72 -1.41 9.55
N ARG A 161 -14.91 -0.73 10.37
CA ARG A 161 -15.17 -0.53 11.80
C ARG A 161 -16.35 0.41 12.05
N ARG A 162 -16.60 1.33 11.10
CA ARG A 162 -17.68 2.33 11.17
C ARG A 162 -18.56 2.25 9.91
N PRO A 163 -19.39 1.19 9.78
CA PRO A 163 -20.14 0.96 8.53
C PRO A 163 -21.09 2.10 8.15
N LYS A 164 -21.67 2.80 9.13
CA LYS A 164 -22.57 3.93 8.87
C LYS A 164 -21.85 5.09 8.18
N GLU A 165 -20.68 5.49 8.73
CA GLU A 165 -19.84 6.55 8.15
C GLU A 165 -19.32 6.16 6.77
N THR A 166 -18.82 4.92 6.64
CA THR A 166 -18.30 4.39 5.36
C THR A 166 -19.36 4.42 4.26
N ARG A 167 -20.62 4.09 4.58
CA ARG A 167 -21.73 4.18 3.60
C ARG A 167 -21.98 5.60 3.12
N LEU A 168 -21.93 6.57 4.02
CA LEU A 168 -22.17 7.98 3.70
C LEU A 168 -21.02 8.56 2.87
N ILE A 169 -19.79 8.32 3.28
CA ILE A 169 -18.61 8.90 2.63
C ILE A 169 -18.42 8.32 1.23
N TYR A 170 -18.40 6.99 1.10
CA TYR A 170 -18.07 6.31 -0.16
C TYR A 170 -19.29 5.91 -0.99
N ARG A 171 -20.52 6.15 -0.50
CA ARG A 171 -21.79 5.76 -1.15
C ARG A 171 -21.81 4.28 -1.57
N THR A 172 -21.26 3.40 -0.72
CA THR A 172 -21.20 1.94 -0.91
C THR A 172 -22.02 1.22 0.14
N ASN A 173 -22.29 -0.06 -0.06
CA ASN A 173 -22.72 -0.90 1.05
C ASN A 173 -21.54 -1.07 2.02
N ALA A 174 -21.84 -1.18 3.32
CA ALA A 174 -20.81 -1.47 4.30
C ALA A 174 -21.35 -2.39 5.40
N ILE A 175 -20.48 -3.28 5.91
CA ILE A 175 -20.74 -4.20 7.00
C ILE A 175 -19.67 -4.07 8.08
N TYR A 176 -20.02 -4.44 9.30
CA TYR A 176 -19.06 -4.42 10.40
C TYR A 176 -18.02 -5.52 10.22
N THR A 177 -16.76 -5.12 10.26
CA THR A 177 -15.58 -5.95 9.98
C THR A 177 -15.55 -7.28 10.75
N PHE A 178 -16.01 -7.31 12.01
CA PHE A 178 -16.01 -8.53 12.83
C PHE A 178 -17.34 -9.27 12.90
N ASN A 179 -18.34 -8.86 12.14
CA ASN A 179 -19.56 -9.63 12.03
C ASN A 179 -19.36 -10.79 11.06
N VAL A 180 -18.81 -11.89 11.59
CA VAL A 180 -18.45 -13.08 10.81
C VAL A 180 -19.60 -13.61 9.97
N PHE A 181 -20.83 -13.68 10.54
CA PHE A 181 -21.99 -14.17 9.81
C PHE A 181 -22.33 -13.30 8.60
N SER A 182 -22.33 -11.97 8.78
CA SER A 182 -22.59 -11.04 7.68
C SER A 182 -21.50 -11.13 6.61
N VAL A 183 -20.24 -11.23 7.01
CA VAL A 183 -19.09 -11.39 6.10
C VAL A 183 -19.23 -12.67 5.28
N LEU A 184 -19.47 -13.79 5.94
CA LEU A 184 -19.59 -15.09 5.28
C LEU A 184 -20.82 -15.15 4.34
N ARG A 185 -21.92 -14.47 4.70
CA ARG A 185 -23.09 -14.33 3.82
C ARG A 185 -22.77 -13.50 2.58
N LYS A 186 -22.02 -12.40 2.74
CA LYS A 186 -21.58 -11.57 1.61
C LYS A 186 -20.68 -12.33 0.66
N PHE A 187 -19.74 -13.13 1.16
CA PHE A 187 -18.87 -13.95 0.32
C PHE A 187 -19.60 -14.97 -0.57
N ARG A 188 -20.79 -15.41 -0.20
CA ARG A 188 -21.60 -16.30 -1.06
C ARG A 188 -22.04 -15.64 -2.36
N HIS A 189 -22.24 -14.32 -2.32
CA HIS A 189 -22.74 -13.53 -3.45
C HIS A 189 -21.67 -12.63 -4.06
N ALA A 190 -20.44 -12.67 -3.54
CA ALA A 190 -19.35 -11.87 -4.05
C ALA A 190 -18.61 -12.56 -5.19
N ALA A 191 -18.44 -11.86 -6.29
CA ALA A 191 -17.59 -12.27 -7.39
C ALA A 191 -16.11 -12.08 -7.04
N LEU A 192 -15.79 -10.94 -6.41
CA LEU A 192 -14.43 -10.55 -6.07
C LEU A 192 -14.34 -10.14 -4.59
N TYR A 193 -13.31 -10.59 -3.94
CA TYR A 193 -12.86 -10.11 -2.64
C TYR A 193 -11.53 -9.39 -2.79
N ILE A 194 -11.47 -8.13 -2.39
CA ILE A 194 -10.26 -7.30 -2.40
C ILE A 194 -9.79 -7.13 -0.96
N ASN A 195 -8.58 -7.58 -0.66
CA ASN A 195 -7.89 -7.24 0.58
C ASN A 195 -6.97 -6.08 0.28
N GLY A 196 -7.34 -4.87 0.70
CA GLY A 196 -6.73 -3.64 0.22
C GLY A 196 -6.36 -2.66 1.31
N GLY A 197 -5.21 -2.01 1.09
CA GLY A 197 -4.73 -0.89 1.87
C GLY A 197 -3.87 -1.22 3.07
N GLY A 198 -2.73 -0.54 3.17
CA GLY A 198 -1.85 -0.56 4.33
C GLY A 198 -1.05 -1.84 4.55
N SER A 199 -0.27 -1.86 5.60
CA SER A 199 0.56 -3.01 5.99
C SER A 199 -0.27 -4.06 6.75
N LEU A 200 -1.15 -4.77 6.04
CA LEU A 200 -2.12 -5.68 6.64
C LEU A 200 -1.53 -7.03 7.03
N MET A 201 -0.62 -7.56 6.21
CA MET A 201 -0.05 -8.90 6.35
C MET A 201 1.29 -8.86 7.08
N GLN A 202 1.28 -8.37 8.33
CA GLN A 202 2.47 -8.26 9.19
C GLN A 202 2.13 -8.61 10.64
N ASP A 203 3.11 -9.02 11.44
CA ASP A 203 2.91 -9.38 12.85
C ASP A 203 3.66 -8.48 13.85
N VAL A 204 4.17 -7.34 13.37
CA VAL A 204 4.86 -6.36 14.23
C VAL A 204 3.89 -5.80 15.29
N THR A 205 2.67 -5.44 14.87
CA THR A 205 1.67 -4.89 15.77
C THR A 205 0.86 -5.98 16.49
N SER A 206 0.45 -7.03 15.80
CA SER A 206 -0.39 -8.08 16.38
C SER A 206 -0.47 -9.35 15.52
N THR A 207 -0.23 -10.51 16.12
CA THR A 207 -0.52 -11.82 15.53
C THR A 207 -2.00 -11.96 15.16
N ARG A 208 -2.92 -11.36 15.92
CA ARG A 208 -4.36 -11.40 15.63
C ARG A 208 -4.71 -10.73 14.30
N SER A 209 -3.96 -9.70 13.90
CA SER A 209 -4.19 -8.99 12.65
C SER A 209 -3.90 -9.89 11.45
N ILE A 210 -2.73 -10.53 11.42
CA ILE A 210 -2.36 -11.42 10.30
C ILE A 210 -3.34 -12.60 10.19
N TRP A 211 -3.70 -13.22 11.33
CA TRP A 211 -4.67 -14.32 11.35
C TRP A 211 -6.06 -13.90 10.83
N TYR A 212 -6.51 -12.69 11.19
CA TYR A 212 -7.76 -12.17 10.71
C TYR A 212 -7.77 -12.02 9.18
N TYR A 213 -6.75 -11.39 8.60
CA TYR A 213 -6.68 -11.22 7.15
C TYR A 213 -6.50 -12.55 6.41
N CYS A 214 -5.65 -13.45 6.91
CA CYS A 214 -5.52 -14.80 6.35
C CYS A 214 -6.85 -15.56 6.38
N TYR A 215 -7.59 -15.47 7.49
CA TYR A 215 -8.90 -16.08 7.61
C TYR A 215 -9.90 -15.53 6.58
N THR A 216 -9.95 -14.22 6.41
CA THR A 216 -10.89 -13.61 5.44
C THR A 216 -10.55 -13.98 4.00
N LEU A 217 -9.27 -14.01 3.64
CA LEU A 217 -8.77 -14.48 2.34
C LEU A 217 -9.17 -15.94 2.10
N TYR A 218 -8.89 -16.82 3.05
CA TYR A 218 -9.26 -18.25 2.99
C TYR A 218 -10.77 -18.43 2.88
N ALA A 219 -11.54 -17.76 3.73
CA ALA A 219 -12.99 -17.86 3.75
C ALA A 219 -13.64 -17.37 2.45
N ALA A 220 -13.12 -16.29 1.87
CA ALA A 220 -13.57 -15.78 0.57
C ALA A 220 -13.28 -16.79 -0.54
N LYS A 221 -12.05 -17.30 -0.61
CA LYS A 221 -11.63 -18.31 -1.59
C LYS A 221 -12.45 -19.60 -1.47
N LYS A 222 -12.65 -20.11 -0.25
CA LYS A 222 -13.44 -21.32 0.00
C LYS A 222 -14.90 -21.17 -0.43
N ARG A 223 -15.44 -19.93 -0.43
CA ARG A 223 -16.79 -19.63 -0.93
C ARG A 223 -16.83 -19.29 -2.42
N GLY A 224 -15.72 -19.46 -3.12
CA GLY A 224 -15.61 -19.29 -4.57
C GLY A 224 -15.50 -17.85 -5.03
N CYS A 225 -15.20 -16.88 -4.14
CA CYS A 225 -14.79 -15.56 -4.56
C CYS A 225 -13.44 -15.62 -5.27
N LYS A 226 -13.27 -14.82 -6.31
CA LYS A 226 -11.90 -14.48 -6.73
C LYS A 226 -11.30 -13.58 -5.65
N VAL A 227 -10.00 -13.72 -5.41
CA VAL A 227 -9.32 -13.02 -4.33
C VAL A 227 -8.20 -12.19 -4.90
N MET A 228 -8.15 -10.91 -4.51
CA MET A 228 -7.13 -9.96 -4.89
C MET A 228 -6.54 -9.30 -3.65
N MET A 229 -5.22 -9.16 -3.60
CA MET A 229 -4.53 -8.30 -2.66
C MET A 229 -4.10 -7.03 -3.40
N TYR A 230 -4.46 -5.87 -2.85
CA TYR A 230 -4.25 -4.58 -3.48
C TYR A 230 -3.63 -3.59 -2.53
N GLY A 231 -2.49 -3.00 -2.89
CA GLY A 231 -1.80 -2.00 -2.06
C GLY A 231 -1.51 -2.50 -0.63
N CYS A 232 -1.33 -3.82 -0.46
CA CYS A 232 -1.08 -4.44 0.83
C CYS A 232 0.42 -4.65 1.02
N GLY A 233 0.98 -4.07 2.08
CA GLY A 233 2.30 -4.46 2.56
C GLY A 233 2.27 -5.88 3.14
N ILE A 234 3.26 -6.69 2.74
CA ILE A 234 3.47 -8.04 3.26
C ILE A 234 4.80 -8.06 4.01
N GLY A 235 4.73 -8.40 5.30
CA GLY A 235 5.88 -8.46 6.20
C GLY A 235 6.15 -7.15 6.94
N PRO A 236 7.12 -7.20 7.86
CA PRO A 236 7.85 -8.40 8.28
C PRO A 236 6.96 -9.36 9.09
N ILE A 237 7.22 -10.67 8.92
CA ILE A 237 6.63 -11.73 9.72
C ILE A 237 7.73 -12.30 10.62
N ASN A 238 7.81 -11.79 11.86
CA ASN A 238 8.91 -12.08 12.77
C ASN A 238 8.66 -13.31 13.62
N ARG A 239 7.40 -13.63 13.92
CA ARG A 239 7.05 -14.74 14.81
C ARG A 239 7.07 -16.07 14.07
N PRO A 240 7.87 -17.09 14.52
CA PRO A 240 8.00 -18.37 13.81
C PRO A 240 6.66 -19.09 13.56
N GLY A 241 5.69 -18.97 14.48
CA GLY A 241 4.35 -19.56 14.31
C GLY A 241 3.50 -18.94 13.20
N ASN A 242 3.84 -17.72 12.74
CA ASN A 242 3.14 -17.01 11.67
C ASN A 242 3.78 -17.24 10.29
N ARG A 243 4.95 -17.88 10.22
CA ARG A 243 5.69 -18.13 8.97
C ARG A 243 5.30 -19.45 8.30
N ARG A 244 4.46 -20.25 8.93
CA ARG A 244 3.89 -21.50 8.41
C ARG A 244 2.47 -21.26 7.91
#